data_b144fc3d628c8e2036e160913844cfd1
#
_entry.id   b144fc3d628c8e2036e160913844cfd1
#
_cell.length_a   1.000
_cell.length_b   1.000
_cell.length_c   1.000
_cell.angle_alpha   90.00
_cell.angle_beta   90.00
_cell.angle_gamma   90.00
#
_symmetry.space_group_name_H-M   'P 1'
#
loop_
_entity.id
_entity.type
_entity.pdbx_description
1 polymer ?
#
loop_
_entity_poly.entity_id
_entity_poly.type
_entity_poly.pdbx_seq_one_letter_code
_entity_poly.pdbx_strand_id
1 'polypeptide(L)'
;MTTFNTNDDQIYPVERGLELQPIMRQVYVWMGFGTLLTAIVAYFTIKTSLINLAANPAVMLGAVVAEFAMVLGLSFGFNRLSSGMATGLFFAYAALNGFTLSVVLLAFSVGTVISAFAATAVLFGVMSVIGYTTKLDLTKMGTYLMMGVIGLVIVMVVNLFINSGPLDMIISIVGVLIFTALTAYDTQRIGRMAAEMNLEGDAVAKLGIFGALKLYLDFINMFLFMLRLIGGKRR
;
A
#
# COMPACT_ATOMS: atom_id res chain seq x y z
N MET A 1 43.71 -33.03 34.73
CA MET A 1 43.73 -31.56 34.60
C MET A 1 43.10 -31.19 33.26
N THR A 2 41.81 -31.01 33.24
CA THR A 2 41.05 -30.64 32.06
C THR A 2 40.77 -29.16 32.17
N THR A 3 41.45 -28.38 31.32
CA THR A 3 41.23 -26.93 31.19
C THR A 3 39.92 -26.68 30.47
N PHE A 4 38.92 -26.16 31.16
CA PHE A 4 37.71 -25.55 30.57
C PHE A 4 38.14 -24.28 29.85
N ASN A 5 37.94 -24.22 28.54
CA ASN A 5 38.08 -23.01 27.75
C ASN A 5 36.75 -22.25 27.79
N THR A 6 36.68 -21.28 28.68
CA THR A 6 35.58 -20.33 28.81
C THR A 6 35.89 -19.06 27.97
N ASN A 7 35.68 -19.12 26.68
CA ASN A 7 35.69 -17.90 25.84
C ASN A 7 34.80 -18.13 24.61
N ASP A 8 33.54 -17.95 24.77
CA ASP A 8 32.66 -17.61 23.64
C ASP A 8 31.42 -16.84 24.11
N ASP A 9 31.63 -15.82 24.96
CA ASP A 9 30.71 -14.70 25.03
C ASP A 9 30.99 -13.77 23.84
N GLN A 10 30.68 -14.24 22.64
CA GLN A 10 30.55 -13.39 21.47
C GLN A 10 29.30 -12.54 21.67
N ILE A 11 29.47 -11.48 22.47
CA ILE A 11 28.57 -10.34 22.44
C ILE A 11 28.69 -9.75 21.03
N TYR A 12 27.78 -10.19 20.16
CA TYR A 12 27.61 -9.50 18.88
C TYR A 12 27.06 -8.11 19.16
N PRO A 13 27.84 -7.05 18.96
CA PRO A 13 27.31 -5.71 19.09
C PRO A 13 26.18 -5.56 18.07
N VAL A 14 25.00 -5.22 18.58
CA VAL A 14 23.85 -4.81 17.74
C VAL A 14 24.17 -3.43 17.19
N GLU A 15 25.17 -3.32 16.36
CA GLU A 15 25.31 -2.26 15.38
C GLU A 15 24.61 -2.70 14.10
N ARG A 16 23.31 -2.98 14.18
CA ARG A 16 22.46 -2.89 13.01
C ARG A 16 22.16 -1.41 12.80
N GLY A 17 23.14 -0.71 12.23
CA GLY A 17 22.85 0.52 11.54
C GLY A 17 21.67 0.33 10.59
N LEU A 18 21.00 1.39 10.22
CA LEU A 18 19.82 1.53 9.36
C LEU A 18 19.95 0.87 7.96
N GLU A 19 20.66 -0.26 7.84
CA GLU A 19 20.66 -1.06 6.62
C GLU A 19 19.30 -1.77 6.54
N LEU A 20 18.47 -1.26 5.65
CA LEU A 20 17.24 -1.93 5.25
C LEU A 20 17.58 -3.37 4.87
N GLN A 21 16.93 -4.34 5.51
CA GLN A 21 17.08 -5.73 5.11
C GLN A 21 16.83 -5.85 3.60
N PRO A 22 17.56 -6.68 2.86
CA PRO A 22 17.47 -6.79 1.41
C PRO A 22 16.03 -6.95 0.90
N ILE A 23 15.19 -7.66 1.65
CA ILE A 23 13.76 -7.85 1.34
C ILE A 23 13.00 -6.52 1.42
N MET A 24 13.23 -5.70 2.46
CA MET A 24 12.55 -4.41 2.60
C MET A 24 12.91 -3.46 1.46
N ARG A 25 14.18 -3.44 1.05
CA ARG A 25 14.59 -2.70 -0.14
C ARG A 25 13.83 -3.17 -1.38
N GLN A 26 13.70 -4.46 -1.58
CA GLN A 26 12.96 -5.05 -2.69
C GLN A 26 11.47 -4.65 -2.65
N VAL A 27 10.84 -4.68 -1.47
CA VAL A 27 9.45 -4.27 -1.26
C VAL A 27 9.23 -2.83 -1.73
N TYR A 28 10.06 -1.88 -1.29
CA TYR A 28 9.93 -0.47 -1.69
C TYR A 28 10.21 -0.25 -3.17
N VAL A 29 11.17 -0.97 -3.75
CA VAL A 29 11.48 -0.89 -5.18
C VAL A 29 10.28 -1.37 -6.02
N TRP A 30 9.71 -2.53 -5.72
CA TRP A 30 8.54 -3.06 -6.41
C TRP A 30 7.32 -2.15 -6.24
N MET A 31 7.05 -1.67 -5.02
CA MET A 31 6.00 -0.69 -4.76
C MET A 31 6.18 0.57 -5.60
N GLY A 32 7.41 1.10 -5.65
CA GLY A 32 7.74 2.27 -6.46
C GLY A 32 7.47 2.06 -7.95
N PHE A 33 7.86 0.91 -8.52
CA PHE A 33 7.54 0.56 -9.90
C PHE A 33 6.03 0.39 -10.12
N GLY A 34 5.31 -0.21 -9.18
CA GLY A 34 3.85 -0.32 -9.24
C GLY A 34 3.18 1.05 -9.26
N THR A 35 3.59 1.95 -8.36
CA THR A 35 3.07 3.33 -8.29
C THR A 35 3.39 4.13 -9.57
N LEU A 36 4.61 3.99 -10.09
CA LEU A 36 5.00 4.62 -11.35
C LEU A 36 4.16 4.10 -12.53
N LEU A 37 3.96 2.79 -12.63
CA LEU A 37 3.10 2.19 -13.65
C LEU A 37 1.67 2.72 -13.56
N THR A 38 1.10 2.79 -12.35
CA THR A 38 -0.22 3.37 -12.11
C THR A 38 -0.30 4.81 -12.62
N ALA A 39 0.70 5.64 -12.31
CA ALA A 39 0.74 7.04 -12.76
C ALA A 39 0.84 7.15 -14.30
N ILE A 40 1.69 6.32 -14.93
CA ILE A 40 1.85 6.27 -16.39
C ILE A 40 0.53 5.86 -17.05
N VAL A 41 -0.10 4.78 -16.58
CA VAL A 41 -1.36 4.30 -17.16
C VAL A 41 -2.47 5.34 -16.97
N ALA A 42 -2.58 5.94 -15.78
CA ALA A 42 -3.56 6.99 -15.53
C ALA A 42 -3.36 8.19 -16.47
N TYR A 43 -2.11 8.64 -16.67
CA TYR A 43 -1.79 9.73 -17.58
C TYR A 43 -2.17 9.39 -19.03
N PHE A 44 -1.79 8.21 -19.54
CA PHE A 44 -2.13 7.79 -20.88
C PHE A 44 -3.64 7.60 -21.07
N THR A 45 -4.34 7.06 -20.08
CA THR A 45 -5.80 6.93 -20.12
C THR A 45 -6.47 8.29 -20.26
N ILE A 46 -6.03 9.30 -19.49
CA ILE A 46 -6.57 10.67 -19.59
C ILE A 46 -6.27 11.33 -20.94
N LYS A 47 -5.12 11.05 -21.55
CA LYS A 47 -4.69 11.69 -22.79
C LYS A 47 -5.19 11.00 -24.06
N THR A 48 -5.81 9.86 -23.96
CA THR A 48 -6.30 9.06 -25.09
C THR A 48 -7.82 8.83 -25.01
N SER A 49 -8.39 8.22 -26.04
CA SER A 49 -9.81 7.82 -26.05
C SER A 49 -10.17 6.76 -25.00
N LEU A 50 -9.17 6.15 -24.33
CA LEU A 50 -9.38 5.20 -23.25
C LEU A 50 -10.16 5.82 -22.08
N ILE A 51 -10.11 7.14 -21.91
CA ILE A 51 -10.90 7.83 -20.86
C ILE A 51 -12.40 7.64 -21.08
N ASN A 52 -12.88 7.57 -22.32
CA ASN A 52 -14.29 7.34 -22.60
C ASN A 52 -14.72 5.91 -22.20
N LEU A 53 -13.79 4.96 -22.33
CA LEU A 53 -13.99 3.60 -21.87
C LEU A 53 -13.99 3.52 -20.33
N ALA A 54 -13.04 4.19 -19.68
CA ALA A 54 -12.96 4.27 -18.24
C ALA A 54 -14.18 4.97 -17.61
N ALA A 55 -14.72 6.00 -18.28
CA ALA A 55 -15.92 6.70 -17.85
C ALA A 55 -17.22 5.90 -18.01
N ASN A 56 -17.20 4.75 -18.72
CA ASN A 56 -18.37 3.89 -18.84
C ASN A 56 -18.63 3.16 -17.52
N PRO A 57 -19.82 3.29 -16.89
CA PRO A 57 -20.09 2.71 -15.57
C PRO A 57 -19.95 1.18 -15.53
N ALA A 58 -20.32 0.47 -16.60
CA ALA A 58 -20.24 -0.98 -16.66
C ALA A 58 -18.77 -1.44 -16.73
N VAL A 59 -17.93 -0.74 -17.52
CA VAL A 59 -16.49 -1.02 -17.61
C VAL A 59 -15.80 -0.70 -16.29
N MET A 60 -16.14 0.43 -15.68
CA MET A 60 -15.61 0.84 -14.38
C MET A 60 -15.95 -0.19 -13.29
N LEU A 61 -17.21 -0.63 -13.23
CA LEU A 61 -17.63 -1.68 -12.27
C LEU A 61 -16.86 -2.98 -12.51
N GLY A 62 -16.74 -3.40 -13.78
CA GLY A 62 -15.94 -4.59 -14.13
C GLY A 62 -14.47 -4.47 -13.74
N ALA A 63 -13.86 -3.29 -13.94
CA ALA A 63 -12.49 -3.02 -13.55
C ALA A 63 -12.31 -3.10 -12.03
N VAL A 64 -13.19 -2.46 -11.26
CA VAL A 64 -13.16 -2.50 -9.79
C VAL A 64 -13.33 -3.94 -9.28
N VAL A 65 -14.27 -4.71 -9.84
CA VAL A 65 -14.43 -6.15 -9.47
C VAL A 65 -13.17 -6.94 -9.78
N ALA A 66 -12.54 -6.70 -10.93
CA ALA A 66 -11.28 -7.34 -11.31
C ALA A 66 -10.13 -6.95 -10.36
N GLU A 67 -10.03 -5.69 -9.94
CA GLU A 67 -9.06 -5.24 -8.93
C GLU A 67 -9.23 -6.00 -7.60
N PHE A 68 -10.46 -6.11 -7.10
CA PHE A 68 -10.75 -6.89 -5.90
C PHE A 68 -10.36 -8.36 -6.06
N ALA A 69 -10.71 -8.98 -7.20
CA ALA A 69 -10.35 -10.36 -7.50
C ALA A 69 -8.83 -10.57 -7.53
N MET A 70 -8.06 -9.62 -8.12
CA MET A 70 -6.60 -9.68 -8.14
C MET A 70 -5.98 -9.55 -6.75
N VAL A 71 -6.47 -8.62 -5.91
CA VAL A 71 -6.01 -8.48 -4.52
C VAL A 71 -6.30 -9.73 -3.70
N LEU A 72 -7.50 -10.29 -3.82
CA LEU A 72 -7.87 -11.54 -3.16
C LEU A 72 -7.01 -12.71 -3.69
N GLY A 73 -6.82 -12.79 -5.01
CA GLY A 73 -5.97 -13.79 -5.65
C GLY A 73 -4.53 -13.75 -5.15
N LEU A 74 -3.94 -12.55 -5.02
CA LEU A 74 -2.60 -12.36 -4.46
C LEU A 74 -2.56 -12.69 -2.96
N SER A 75 -3.58 -12.27 -2.19
CA SER A 75 -3.62 -12.46 -0.74
C SER A 75 -3.82 -13.93 -0.34
N PHE A 76 -4.76 -14.63 -0.97
CA PHE A 76 -5.06 -16.04 -0.67
C PHE A 76 -4.21 -17.02 -1.48
N GLY A 77 -3.71 -16.58 -2.64
CA GLY A 77 -2.87 -17.38 -3.54
C GLY A 77 -1.39 -17.42 -3.17
N PHE A 78 -0.96 -16.71 -2.12
CA PHE A 78 0.46 -16.56 -1.74
C PHE A 78 1.25 -17.88 -1.75
N ASN A 79 0.67 -18.94 -1.18
CA ASN A 79 1.32 -20.26 -1.11
C ASN A 79 1.26 -21.07 -2.42
N ARG A 80 0.37 -20.71 -3.35
CA ARG A 80 0.11 -21.46 -4.59
C ARG A 80 0.69 -20.80 -5.84
N LEU A 81 0.89 -19.48 -5.79
CA LEU A 81 1.44 -18.72 -6.91
C LEU A 81 2.97 -18.85 -6.94
N SER A 82 3.56 -18.91 -8.13
CA SER A 82 5.00 -18.67 -8.30
C SER A 82 5.31 -17.17 -8.14
N SER A 83 6.58 -16.82 -7.85
CA SER A 83 6.99 -15.41 -7.77
C SER A 83 6.73 -14.64 -9.07
N GLY A 84 6.95 -15.30 -10.23
CA GLY A 84 6.65 -14.70 -11.53
C GLY A 84 5.17 -14.40 -11.73
N MET A 85 4.27 -15.32 -11.35
CA MET A 85 2.82 -15.09 -11.41
C MET A 85 2.37 -13.99 -10.47
N ALA A 86 2.92 -13.96 -9.24
CA ALA A 86 2.61 -12.93 -8.26
C ALA A 86 3.06 -11.54 -8.76
N THR A 87 4.25 -11.45 -9.36
CA THR A 87 4.77 -10.23 -9.99
C THR A 87 3.88 -9.76 -11.14
N GLY A 88 3.53 -10.67 -12.06
CA GLY A 88 2.64 -10.35 -13.19
C GLY A 88 1.28 -9.84 -12.72
N LEU A 89 0.69 -10.49 -11.72
CA LEU A 89 -0.61 -10.12 -11.17
C LEU A 89 -0.55 -8.76 -10.42
N PHE A 90 0.55 -8.49 -9.70
CA PHE A 90 0.77 -7.19 -9.05
C PHE A 90 0.84 -6.04 -10.08
N PHE A 91 1.61 -6.20 -11.16
CA PHE A 91 1.69 -5.17 -12.20
C PHE A 91 0.41 -5.03 -13.01
N ALA A 92 -0.29 -6.14 -13.29
CA ALA A 92 -1.62 -6.08 -13.90
C ALA A 92 -2.61 -5.30 -13.02
N TYR A 93 -2.58 -5.53 -11.71
CA TYR A 93 -3.35 -4.77 -10.73
C TYR A 93 -2.97 -3.28 -10.74
N ALA A 94 -1.67 -2.94 -10.69
CA ALA A 94 -1.20 -1.56 -10.71
C ALA A 94 -1.60 -0.82 -12.00
N ALA A 95 -1.56 -1.50 -13.15
CA ALA A 95 -2.02 -0.95 -14.42
C ALA A 95 -3.54 -0.71 -14.43
N LEU A 96 -4.32 -1.69 -13.97
CA LEU A 96 -5.78 -1.57 -13.89
C LEU A 96 -6.18 -0.45 -12.91
N ASN A 97 -5.49 -0.34 -11.77
CA ASN A 97 -5.69 0.73 -10.81
C ASN A 97 -5.37 2.12 -11.42
N GLY A 98 -4.35 2.23 -12.28
CA GLY A 98 -4.09 3.45 -13.04
C GLY A 98 -5.24 3.81 -14.00
N PHE A 99 -5.84 2.81 -14.64
CA PHE A 99 -7.00 3.02 -15.50
C PHE A 99 -8.22 3.53 -14.71
N THR A 100 -8.54 2.91 -13.57
CA THR A 100 -9.68 3.33 -12.73
C THR A 100 -9.43 4.69 -12.06
N LEU A 101 -8.22 4.94 -11.55
CA LEU A 101 -7.83 6.22 -10.96
C LEU A 101 -7.89 7.38 -11.95
N SER A 102 -7.71 7.15 -13.25
CA SER A 102 -7.75 8.20 -14.27
C SER A 102 -9.03 9.03 -14.21
N VAL A 103 -10.18 8.39 -13.99
CA VAL A 103 -11.49 9.05 -13.86
C VAL A 103 -11.55 9.90 -12.59
N VAL A 104 -11.01 9.39 -11.49
CA VAL A 104 -10.95 10.14 -10.23
C VAL A 104 -10.07 11.38 -10.36
N LEU A 105 -8.89 11.23 -10.99
CA LEU A 105 -7.92 12.32 -11.16
C LEU A 105 -8.47 13.46 -12.03
N LEU A 106 -9.33 13.18 -12.99
CA LEU A 106 -9.99 14.21 -13.82
C LEU A 106 -10.83 15.20 -13.01
N ALA A 107 -11.33 14.79 -11.85
CA ALA A 107 -12.12 15.66 -10.98
C ALA A 107 -11.30 16.72 -10.24
N PHE A 108 -9.96 16.63 -10.32
CA PHE A 108 -9.05 17.49 -9.57
C PHE A 108 -8.09 18.25 -10.50
N SER A 109 -7.60 19.41 -10.03
CA SER A 109 -6.55 20.13 -10.74
C SER A 109 -5.22 19.38 -10.63
N VAL A 110 -4.35 19.54 -11.63
CA VAL A 110 -3.00 18.94 -11.63
C VAL A 110 -2.22 19.36 -10.38
N GLY A 111 -2.32 20.62 -9.98
CA GLY A 111 -1.69 21.14 -8.76
C GLY A 111 -2.16 20.41 -7.50
N THR A 112 -3.48 20.15 -7.39
CA THR A 112 -4.06 19.38 -6.28
C THR A 112 -3.52 17.96 -6.26
N VAL A 113 -3.46 17.29 -7.41
CA VAL A 113 -2.94 15.92 -7.54
C VAL A 113 -1.49 15.85 -7.09
N ILE A 114 -0.64 16.78 -7.57
CA ILE A 114 0.78 16.83 -7.19
C ILE A 114 0.92 17.09 -5.68
N SER A 115 0.16 18.03 -5.12
CA SER A 115 0.22 18.36 -3.69
C SER A 115 -0.22 17.19 -2.82
N ALA A 116 -1.31 16.49 -3.20
CA ALA A 116 -1.78 15.30 -2.50
C ALA A 116 -0.76 14.16 -2.59
N PHE A 117 -0.16 13.95 -3.75
CA PHE A 117 0.88 12.93 -3.94
C PHE A 117 2.11 13.22 -3.08
N ALA A 118 2.61 14.46 -3.09
CA ALA A 118 3.76 14.87 -2.29
C ALA A 118 3.49 14.72 -0.79
N ALA A 119 2.32 15.19 -0.31
CA ALA A 119 1.93 15.03 1.09
C ALA A 119 1.83 13.56 1.50
N THR A 120 1.24 12.72 0.65
CA THR A 120 1.16 11.27 0.86
C THR A 120 2.54 10.64 0.90
N ALA A 121 3.43 10.99 -0.03
CA ALA A 121 4.78 10.44 -0.09
C ALA A 121 5.60 10.77 1.16
N VAL A 122 5.49 12.01 1.66
CA VAL A 122 6.15 12.43 2.91
C VAL A 122 5.58 11.65 4.10
N LEU A 123 4.25 11.61 4.25
CA LEU A 123 3.60 10.93 5.37
C LEU A 123 3.89 9.43 5.36
N PHE A 124 3.77 8.79 4.20
CA PHE A 124 4.12 7.38 3.99
C PHE A 124 5.59 7.10 4.34
N GLY A 125 6.52 7.93 3.86
CA GLY A 125 7.94 7.78 4.14
C GLY A 125 8.27 7.88 5.63
N VAL A 126 7.70 8.88 6.33
CA VAL A 126 7.86 9.06 7.77
C VAL A 126 7.32 7.85 8.53
N MET A 127 6.11 7.38 8.18
CA MET A 127 5.48 6.25 8.87
C MET A 127 6.16 4.92 8.56
N SER A 128 6.72 4.76 7.37
CA SER A 128 7.56 3.60 7.02
C SER A 128 8.83 3.57 7.88
N VAL A 129 9.51 4.72 8.07
CA VAL A 129 10.70 4.81 8.95
C VAL A 129 10.31 4.50 10.39
N ILE A 130 9.21 5.07 10.90
CA ILE A 130 8.71 4.80 12.25
C ILE A 130 8.38 3.32 12.40
N GLY A 131 7.62 2.73 11.47
CA GLY A 131 7.24 1.31 11.50
C GLY A 131 8.46 0.38 11.49
N TYR A 132 9.51 0.73 10.74
CA TYR A 132 10.74 -0.05 10.65
C TYR A 132 11.61 0.06 11.91
N THR A 133 11.67 1.24 12.53
CA THR A 133 12.60 1.52 13.65
C THR A 133 11.97 1.38 15.03
N THR A 134 10.65 1.43 15.14
CA THR A 134 9.96 1.39 16.44
C THR A 134 10.18 0.07 17.17
N LYS A 135 10.42 0.18 18.48
CA LYS A 135 10.48 -0.96 19.41
C LYS A 135 9.09 -1.37 19.93
N LEU A 136 8.08 -0.55 19.71
CA LEU A 136 6.71 -0.86 20.07
C LEU A 136 6.20 -2.02 19.21
N ASP A 137 5.50 -2.96 19.84
CA ASP A 137 4.86 -4.05 19.10
C ASP A 137 3.52 -3.60 18.54
N LEU A 138 3.49 -3.34 17.23
CA LEU A 138 2.29 -2.91 16.52
C LEU A 138 1.37 -4.08 16.15
N THR A 139 1.77 -5.33 16.39
CA THR A 139 1.01 -6.53 15.96
C THR A 139 -0.44 -6.51 16.45
N LYS A 140 -0.66 -6.06 17.69
CA LYS A 140 -2.01 -5.95 18.27
C LYS A 140 -2.87 -4.89 17.59
N MET A 141 -2.25 -3.86 17.00
CA MET A 141 -2.97 -2.78 16.29
C MET A 141 -3.57 -3.26 14.98
N GLY A 142 -3.01 -4.29 14.35
CA GLY A 142 -3.47 -4.78 13.05
C GLY A 142 -4.96 -5.16 13.03
N THR A 143 -5.46 -5.81 14.09
CA THR A 143 -6.88 -6.15 14.21
C THR A 143 -7.77 -4.90 14.30
N TYR A 144 -7.38 -3.92 15.12
CA TYR A 144 -8.14 -2.67 15.27
C TYR A 144 -8.11 -1.83 13.99
N LEU A 145 -6.96 -1.77 13.32
CA LEU A 145 -6.83 -1.06 12.04
C LEU A 145 -7.69 -1.71 10.95
N MET A 146 -7.72 -3.05 10.90
CA MET A 146 -8.58 -3.77 9.95
C MET A 146 -10.06 -3.52 10.24
N MET A 147 -10.48 -3.51 11.51
CA MET A 147 -11.84 -3.10 11.90
C MET A 147 -12.14 -1.66 11.46
N GLY A 148 -11.15 -0.76 11.63
CA GLY A 148 -11.24 0.62 11.16
C GLY A 148 -11.46 0.72 9.65
N VAL A 149 -10.73 -0.06 8.85
CA VAL A 149 -10.90 -0.12 7.38
C VAL A 149 -12.30 -0.61 7.03
N ILE A 150 -12.78 -1.68 7.66
CA ILE A 150 -14.14 -2.21 7.41
C ILE A 150 -15.17 -1.14 7.76
N GLY A 151 -15.06 -0.50 8.92
CA GLY A 151 -15.95 0.59 9.32
C GLY A 151 -15.91 1.76 8.35
N LEU A 152 -14.73 2.14 7.87
CA LEU A 152 -14.54 3.20 6.89
C LEU A 152 -15.26 2.86 5.56
N VAL A 153 -15.12 1.62 5.07
CA VAL A 153 -15.81 1.16 3.85
C VAL A 153 -17.32 1.22 4.04
N ILE A 154 -17.85 0.76 5.18
CA ILE A 154 -19.30 0.83 5.46
C ILE A 154 -19.78 2.28 5.42
N VAL A 155 -19.08 3.19 6.10
CA VAL A 155 -19.47 4.63 6.12
C VAL A 155 -19.34 5.26 4.74
N MET A 156 -18.34 4.87 3.93
CA MET A 156 -18.23 5.31 2.54
C MET A 156 -19.44 4.86 1.71
N VAL A 157 -19.85 3.59 1.84
CA VAL A 157 -21.04 3.07 1.14
C VAL A 157 -22.31 3.82 1.58
N VAL A 158 -22.48 4.05 2.87
CA VAL A 158 -23.60 4.85 3.40
C VAL A 158 -23.56 6.28 2.83
N ASN A 159 -22.39 6.89 2.75
CA ASN A 159 -22.26 8.26 2.22
C ASN A 159 -22.57 8.37 0.71
N LEU A 160 -22.49 7.28 -0.05
CA LEU A 160 -22.94 7.27 -1.46
C LEU A 160 -24.44 7.58 -1.58
N PHE A 161 -25.25 7.18 -0.59
CA PHE A 161 -26.69 7.42 -0.56
C PHE A 161 -27.06 8.76 0.09
N ILE A 162 -26.34 9.16 1.15
CA ILE A 162 -26.59 10.40 1.89
C ILE A 162 -26.01 11.60 1.13
N ASN A 163 -24.88 11.41 0.44
CA ASN A 163 -24.15 12.44 -0.30
C ASN A 163 -23.79 13.68 0.54
N SER A 164 -23.39 13.47 1.80
CA SER A 164 -23.06 14.50 2.77
C SER A 164 -21.61 14.97 2.62
N GLY A 165 -21.41 16.26 2.31
CA GLY A 165 -20.06 16.85 2.22
C GLY A 165 -19.27 16.84 3.54
N PRO A 166 -19.87 17.22 4.68
CA PRO A 166 -19.20 17.09 5.99
C PRO A 166 -18.78 15.65 6.31
N LEU A 167 -19.64 14.67 5.99
CA LEU A 167 -19.31 13.26 6.21
C LEU A 167 -18.15 12.82 5.30
N ASP A 168 -18.11 13.27 4.05
CA ASP A 168 -17.01 12.98 3.11
C ASP A 168 -15.65 13.51 3.63
N MET A 169 -15.67 14.70 4.26
CA MET A 169 -14.49 15.27 4.90
C MET A 169 -14.02 14.42 6.10
N ILE A 170 -14.94 13.98 6.97
CA ILE A 170 -14.64 13.13 8.12
C ILE A 170 -14.07 11.79 7.64
N ILE A 171 -14.70 11.16 6.63
CA ILE A 171 -14.21 9.92 6.01
C ILE A 171 -12.78 10.11 5.52
N SER A 172 -12.48 11.24 4.87
CA SER A 172 -11.16 11.51 4.33
C SER A 172 -10.10 11.66 5.43
N ILE A 173 -10.41 12.39 6.51
CA ILE A 173 -9.51 12.54 7.65
C ILE A 173 -9.25 11.20 8.33
N VAL A 174 -10.31 10.44 8.63
CA VAL A 174 -10.21 9.12 9.27
C VAL A 174 -9.48 8.14 8.37
N GLY A 175 -9.72 8.19 7.07
CA GLY A 175 -9.02 7.36 6.08
C GLY A 175 -7.51 7.63 6.06
N VAL A 176 -7.10 8.90 6.01
CA VAL A 176 -5.67 9.26 6.09
C VAL A 176 -5.06 8.70 7.38
N LEU A 177 -5.71 8.87 8.54
CA LEU A 177 -5.19 8.38 9.82
C LEU A 177 -5.06 6.85 9.86
N ILE A 178 -6.08 6.13 9.39
CA ILE A 178 -6.06 4.65 9.35
C ILE A 178 -4.93 4.14 8.45
N PHE A 179 -4.81 4.64 7.20
CA PHE A 179 -3.79 4.17 6.27
C PHE A 179 -2.38 4.63 6.64
N THR A 180 -2.25 5.77 7.34
CA THR A 180 -1.00 6.20 7.98
C THR A 180 -0.55 5.19 9.05
N ALA A 181 -1.45 4.76 9.91
CA ALA A 181 -1.16 3.75 10.93
C ALA A 181 -0.92 2.35 10.32
N LEU A 182 -1.67 1.98 9.27
CA LEU A 182 -1.44 0.75 8.51
C LEU A 182 -0.07 0.72 7.86
N THR A 183 0.41 1.81 7.30
CA THR A 183 1.76 1.91 6.72
C THR A 183 2.83 1.53 7.75
N ALA A 184 2.75 2.06 8.98
CA ALA A 184 3.71 1.70 10.04
C ALA A 184 3.57 0.23 10.46
N TYR A 185 2.34 -0.24 10.64
CA TYR A 185 2.04 -1.63 11.02
C TYR A 185 2.53 -2.63 9.95
N ASP A 186 2.19 -2.41 8.67
CA ASP A 186 2.57 -3.32 7.59
C ASP A 186 4.08 -3.29 7.34
N THR A 187 4.73 -2.12 7.45
CA THR A 187 6.20 -2.02 7.40
C THR A 187 6.85 -2.85 8.49
N GLN A 188 6.40 -2.71 9.75
CA GLN A 188 6.95 -3.51 10.86
C GLN A 188 6.70 -5.00 10.64
N ARG A 189 5.48 -5.38 10.25
CA ARG A 189 5.10 -6.77 10.04
C ARG A 189 5.94 -7.43 8.93
N ILE A 190 6.12 -6.75 7.78
CA ILE A 190 6.93 -7.25 6.67
C ILE A 190 8.39 -7.40 7.12
N GLY A 191 8.94 -6.40 7.83
CA GLY A 191 10.30 -6.45 8.36
C GLY A 191 10.52 -7.61 9.34
N ARG A 192 9.56 -7.89 10.24
CA ARG A 192 9.62 -9.04 11.14
C ARG A 192 9.56 -10.36 10.38
N MET A 193 8.62 -10.51 9.44
CA MET A 193 8.53 -11.71 8.60
C MET A 193 9.84 -11.96 7.85
N ALA A 194 10.47 -10.91 7.34
CA ALA A 194 11.76 -11.00 6.66
C ALA A 194 12.91 -11.42 7.59
N ALA A 195 12.84 -11.05 8.89
CA ALA A 195 13.88 -11.37 9.88
C ALA A 195 13.73 -12.78 10.49
N GLU A 196 12.46 -13.22 10.68
CA GLU A 196 12.15 -14.47 11.39
C GLU A 196 12.15 -15.69 10.46
N MET A 197 11.79 -15.50 9.19
CA MET A 197 11.73 -16.57 8.22
C MET A 197 13.09 -16.67 7.51
N ASN A 198 13.81 -17.78 7.72
CA ASN A 198 14.97 -18.13 6.90
C ASN A 198 14.51 -18.50 5.48
N LEU A 199 14.02 -17.49 4.76
CA LEU A 199 13.49 -17.65 3.41
C LEU A 199 14.64 -17.69 2.41
N GLU A 200 14.58 -18.63 1.48
CA GLU A 200 15.52 -18.75 0.37
C GLU A 200 14.77 -18.77 -0.98
N GLY A 201 15.43 -18.30 -2.02
CA GLY A 201 14.96 -18.44 -3.39
C GLY A 201 13.60 -17.79 -3.66
N ASP A 202 12.64 -18.55 -4.17
CA ASP A 202 11.31 -18.09 -4.60
C ASP A 202 10.47 -17.49 -3.45
N ALA A 203 10.66 -17.98 -2.22
CA ALA A 203 9.91 -17.50 -1.05
C ALA A 203 10.28 -16.04 -0.67
N VAL A 204 11.55 -15.66 -0.83
CA VAL A 204 12.05 -14.28 -0.64
C VAL A 204 11.38 -13.34 -1.66
N ALA A 205 11.38 -13.75 -2.93
CA ALA A 205 10.78 -12.97 -4.00
C ALA A 205 9.27 -12.77 -3.78
N LYS A 206 8.56 -13.83 -3.38
CA LYS A 206 7.12 -13.76 -3.04
C LYS A 206 6.85 -12.80 -1.88
N LEU A 207 7.62 -12.88 -0.80
CA LEU A 207 7.47 -11.96 0.33
C LEU A 207 7.70 -10.51 -0.11
N GLY A 208 8.68 -10.28 -0.98
CA GLY A 208 8.95 -8.97 -1.57
C GLY A 208 7.75 -8.40 -2.34
N ILE A 209 7.13 -9.21 -3.21
CA ILE A 209 5.94 -8.81 -4.00
C ILE A 209 4.72 -8.63 -3.11
N PHE A 210 4.47 -9.53 -2.16
CA PHE A 210 3.34 -9.43 -1.24
C PHE A 210 3.46 -8.19 -0.34
N GLY A 211 4.66 -7.91 0.18
CA GLY A 211 4.94 -6.70 0.93
C GLY A 211 4.75 -5.45 0.08
N ALA A 212 5.21 -5.48 -1.19
CA ALA A 212 5.02 -4.38 -2.12
C ALA A 212 3.54 -4.10 -2.40
N LEU A 213 2.72 -5.15 -2.60
CA LEU A 213 1.27 -4.99 -2.77
C LEU A 213 0.63 -4.31 -1.55
N LYS A 214 0.98 -4.77 -0.33
CA LYS A 214 0.41 -4.19 0.90
C LYS A 214 0.74 -2.71 1.04
N LEU A 215 2.02 -2.36 0.95
CA LEU A 215 2.44 -0.97 1.06
C LEU A 215 1.94 -0.10 -0.11
N TYR A 216 1.80 -0.68 -1.30
CA TYR A 216 1.18 -0.02 -2.45
C TYR A 216 -0.30 0.31 -2.17
N LEU A 217 -1.07 -0.64 -1.61
CA LEU A 217 -2.47 -0.41 -1.25
C LEU A 217 -2.61 0.68 -0.19
N ASP A 218 -1.75 0.67 0.84
CA ASP A 218 -1.73 1.71 1.86
C ASP A 218 -1.46 3.09 1.24
N PHE A 219 -0.46 3.17 0.37
CA PHE A 219 -0.09 4.40 -0.31
C PHE A 219 -1.22 4.95 -1.20
N ILE A 220 -1.79 4.11 -2.07
CA ILE A 220 -2.86 4.53 -2.99
C ILE A 220 -4.12 4.97 -2.22
N ASN A 221 -4.52 4.22 -1.19
CA ASN A 221 -5.67 4.60 -0.38
C ASN A 221 -5.42 5.91 0.38
N MET A 222 -4.24 6.06 1.01
CA MET A 222 -3.84 7.30 1.67
C MET A 222 -3.85 8.48 0.68
N PHE A 223 -3.32 8.28 -0.53
CA PHE A 223 -3.33 9.27 -1.60
C PHE A 223 -4.75 9.70 -1.99
N LEU A 224 -5.66 8.75 -2.16
CA LEU A 224 -7.05 9.04 -2.49
C LEU A 224 -7.76 9.87 -1.42
N PHE A 225 -7.56 9.53 -0.14
CA PHE A 225 -8.12 10.31 0.96
C PHE A 225 -7.46 11.68 1.09
N MET A 226 -6.13 11.77 0.90
CA MET A 226 -5.41 13.03 0.87
C MET A 226 -5.85 13.92 -0.29
N LEU A 227 -6.09 13.32 -1.46
CA LEU A 227 -6.58 14.02 -2.65
C LEU A 227 -7.96 14.65 -2.40
N ARG A 228 -8.87 13.91 -1.75
CA ARG A 228 -10.20 14.45 -1.35
C ARG A 228 -10.08 15.55 -0.30
N LEU A 229 -9.18 15.38 0.67
CA LEU A 229 -8.97 16.34 1.75
C LEU A 229 -8.41 17.66 1.24
N ILE A 230 -7.39 17.64 0.37
CA ILE A 230 -6.75 18.83 -0.20
C ILE A 230 -7.61 19.44 -1.31
N GLY A 231 -8.20 18.59 -2.14
CA GLY A 231 -8.95 19.04 -3.32
C GLY A 231 -10.30 19.67 -3.00
N GLY A 232 -10.88 19.34 -1.86
CA GLY A 232 -12.23 19.75 -1.52
C GLY A 232 -13.26 19.34 -2.58
N LYS A 233 -14.55 19.41 -2.27
CA LYS A 233 -15.59 19.23 -3.27
C LYS A 233 -15.64 20.53 -4.10
N ARG A 234 -15.06 20.55 -5.32
CA ARG A 234 -15.42 21.61 -6.28
C ARG A 234 -16.91 21.47 -6.55
N ARG A 235 -17.69 22.40 -6.02
CA ARG A 235 -19.09 22.62 -6.39
C ARG A 235 -19.16 23.20 -7.80
#